data_c22363fb608a8c0d1d00c065c41b9d4e
#
_entry.id   c22363fb608a8c0d1d00c065c41b9d4e
#
_cell.length_a   1.000
_cell.length_b   1.000
_cell.length_c   1.000
_cell.angle_alpha   90.00
_cell.angle_beta   90.00
_cell.angle_gamma   90.00
#
_symmetry.space_group_name_H-M   'P 1'
#
loop_
_entity.id
_entity.type
_entity.pdbx_description
1 polymer ?
#
loop_
_entity_poly.entity_id
_entity_poly.type
_entity_poly.pdbx_seq_one_letter_code
_entity_poly.pdbx_strand_id
1 'polypeptide(L)'
;MADIVLINPRFEMSYWGLEHALPLVGKKCNLPTACLPLLAALTPVGHRVSIVDENVEPIDYDRVSRADVVGLTGMTVQRGRMREILRELKARGVFTVVGGPWVSVQEDYFDGLADVIFVGEAETTWPRFLDEWTRGAHRRRYEQTEQTDMTRVPVPRYDLLKVKEYLFGSIQFSRGCPFQCEFCDI
;
A
#
# COMPACT_ATOMS: atom_id res chain seq x y z
N MET A 1 -8.62 -9.89 16.90
CA MET A 1 -8.23 -10.46 15.59
C MET A 1 -8.92 -9.62 14.54
N ALA A 2 -8.19 -9.03 13.61
CA ALA A 2 -8.75 -8.24 12.52
C ALA A 2 -8.48 -8.91 11.17
N ASP A 3 -9.38 -8.71 10.21
CA ASP A 3 -9.22 -9.03 8.80
C ASP A 3 -8.78 -7.77 8.05
N ILE A 4 -7.62 -7.81 7.44
CA ILE A 4 -6.96 -6.65 6.82
C ILE A 4 -6.79 -6.90 5.33
N VAL A 5 -7.21 -5.95 4.51
CA VAL A 5 -6.97 -5.97 3.06
C VAL A 5 -6.08 -4.81 2.68
N LEU A 6 -4.96 -5.10 2.04
CA LEU A 6 -4.03 -4.09 1.52
C LEU A 6 -4.19 -4.00 0.00
N ILE A 7 -4.40 -2.79 -0.52
CA ILE A 7 -4.69 -2.56 -1.94
C ILE A 7 -3.58 -1.76 -2.58
N ASN A 8 -3.05 -2.28 -3.70
CA ASN A 8 -2.26 -1.52 -4.66
C ASN A 8 -3.18 -1.09 -5.82
N PRO A 9 -3.56 0.18 -5.94
CA PRO A 9 -4.36 0.67 -7.04
C PRO A 9 -3.66 0.48 -8.38
N ARG A 10 -4.42 0.31 -9.45
CA ARG A 10 -3.86 0.22 -10.79
C ARG A 10 -3.14 1.50 -11.19
N PHE A 11 -2.07 1.34 -11.94
CA PHE A 11 -1.41 2.45 -12.61
C PHE A 11 -2.27 2.92 -13.80
N GLU A 12 -2.16 4.19 -14.12
CA GLU A 12 -2.62 4.69 -15.40
C GLU A 12 -1.71 4.11 -16.51
N MET A 13 -2.30 3.83 -17.67
CA MET A 13 -1.55 3.30 -18.81
C MET A 13 -0.39 4.24 -19.18
N SER A 14 0.80 3.68 -19.30
CA SER A 14 2.00 4.45 -19.59
C SER A 14 3.03 3.61 -20.35
N TYR A 15 3.99 4.28 -20.97
CA TYR A 15 5.10 3.58 -21.62
C TYR A 15 5.86 2.64 -20.66
N TRP A 16 5.96 3.00 -19.40
CA TRP A 16 6.69 2.23 -18.38
C TRP A 16 5.92 1.03 -17.84
N GLY A 17 4.61 1.02 -18.02
CA GLY A 17 3.74 -0.09 -17.59
C GLY A 17 3.85 -1.32 -18.47
N LEU A 18 4.35 -1.16 -19.72
CA LEU A 18 4.49 -2.22 -20.71
C LEU A 18 3.17 -2.95 -21.05
N GLU A 19 2.01 -2.29 -20.88
CA GLU A 19 0.67 -2.90 -20.93
C GLU A 19 0.40 -3.61 -22.28
N HIS A 20 1.01 -3.13 -23.35
CA HIS A 20 0.87 -3.73 -24.68
C HIS A 20 1.85 -4.92 -24.93
N ALA A 21 2.95 -4.97 -24.18
CA ALA A 21 3.97 -6.02 -24.35
C ALA A 21 3.74 -7.20 -23.39
N LEU A 22 3.26 -6.95 -22.19
CA LEU A 22 3.06 -7.95 -21.15
C LEU A 22 2.16 -9.13 -21.59
N PRO A 23 1.03 -8.90 -22.30
CA PRO A 23 0.19 -10.00 -22.78
C PRO A 23 0.90 -10.98 -23.71
N LEU A 24 1.91 -10.51 -24.48
CA LEU A 24 2.68 -11.37 -25.40
C LEU A 24 3.51 -12.43 -24.67
N VAL A 25 3.84 -12.18 -23.41
CA VAL A 25 4.58 -13.11 -22.54
C VAL A 25 3.71 -13.67 -21.41
N GLY A 26 2.38 -13.51 -21.50
CA GLY A 26 1.42 -14.04 -20.54
C GLY A 26 1.50 -13.38 -19.16
N LYS A 27 1.88 -12.10 -19.11
CA LYS A 27 1.99 -11.31 -17.87
C LYS A 27 0.98 -10.16 -17.83
N LYS A 28 0.66 -9.69 -16.63
CA LYS A 28 -0.29 -8.59 -16.42
C LYS A 28 0.36 -7.33 -15.86
N CYS A 29 1.43 -7.49 -15.09
CA CYS A 29 2.13 -6.36 -14.47
C CYS A 29 3.63 -6.53 -14.61
N ASN A 30 4.34 -5.41 -14.68
CA ASN A 30 5.80 -5.39 -14.80
C ASN A 30 6.46 -5.84 -13.50
N LEU A 31 6.15 -5.16 -12.40
CA LEU A 31 6.77 -5.36 -11.08
C LEU A 31 5.72 -5.39 -9.97
N PRO A 32 5.87 -6.27 -8.97
CA PRO A 32 5.06 -6.18 -7.74
C PRO A 32 5.49 -4.98 -6.90
N THR A 33 4.55 -4.40 -6.15
CA THR A 33 4.90 -3.47 -5.08
C THR A 33 5.57 -4.21 -3.93
N ALA A 34 6.66 -3.67 -3.39
CA ALA A 34 7.38 -4.27 -2.26
C ALA A 34 6.77 -3.88 -0.90
N CYS A 35 6.14 -2.71 -0.80
CA CYS A 35 5.65 -2.17 0.48
C CYS A 35 4.50 -2.97 1.09
N LEU A 36 3.50 -3.43 0.30
CA LEU A 36 2.37 -4.17 0.85
C LEU A 36 2.74 -5.56 1.39
N PRO A 37 3.56 -6.37 0.70
CA PRO A 37 4.13 -7.59 1.28
C PRO A 37 4.91 -7.34 2.57
N LEU A 38 5.61 -6.21 2.67
CA LEU A 38 6.34 -5.84 3.86
C LEU A 38 5.40 -5.47 5.01
N LEU A 39 4.39 -4.63 4.77
CA LEU A 39 3.37 -4.33 5.79
C LEU A 39 2.65 -5.60 6.27
N ALA A 40 2.39 -6.54 5.36
CA ALA A 40 1.83 -7.84 5.72
C ALA A 40 2.76 -8.64 6.64
N ALA A 41 4.08 -8.58 6.42
CA ALA A 41 5.08 -9.23 7.27
C ALA A 41 5.22 -8.55 8.65
N LEU A 42 5.01 -7.23 8.71
CA LEU A 42 5.03 -6.44 9.93
C LEU A 42 3.72 -6.50 10.74
N THR A 43 2.67 -7.06 10.14
CA THR A 43 1.38 -7.20 10.84
C THR A 43 1.51 -8.20 11.98
N PRO A 44 1.13 -7.81 13.22
CA PRO A 44 1.27 -8.69 14.39
C PRO A 44 0.51 -10.01 14.22
N VAL A 45 1.04 -11.06 14.82
CA VAL A 45 0.39 -12.38 14.87
C VAL A 45 -1.01 -12.25 15.48
N GLY A 46 -1.99 -12.92 14.88
CA GLY A 46 -3.39 -12.86 15.30
C GLY A 46 -4.29 -12.02 14.38
N HIS A 47 -3.73 -11.30 13.42
CA HIS A 47 -4.48 -10.67 12.33
C HIS A 47 -4.36 -11.50 11.04
N ARG A 48 -5.37 -11.41 10.17
CA ARG A 48 -5.32 -11.97 8.82
C ARG A 48 -5.06 -10.84 7.83
N VAL A 49 -4.12 -11.04 6.91
CA VAL A 49 -3.80 -10.06 5.88
C VAL A 49 -3.97 -10.69 4.51
N SER A 50 -4.59 -9.97 3.61
CA SER A 50 -4.60 -10.27 2.18
C SER A 50 -4.22 -9.04 1.38
N ILE A 51 -3.65 -9.27 0.19
CA ILE A 51 -3.24 -8.20 -0.72
C ILE A 51 -4.06 -8.31 -2.00
N VAL A 52 -4.56 -7.17 -2.47
CA VAL A 52 -5.21 -7.01 -3.77
C VAL A 52 -4.37 -6.05 -4.59
N ASP A 53 -3.76 -6.54 -5.65
CA ASP A 53 -3.07 -5.70 -6.63
C ASP A 53 -3.97 -5.52 -7.86
N GLU A 54 -4.52 -4.30 -8.01
CA GLU A 54 -5.45 -4.00 -9.10
C GLU A 54 -4.77 -4.03 -10.49
N ASN A 55 -3.43 -4.10 -10.53
CA ASN A 55 -2.69 -4.29 -11.79
C ASN A 55 -2.76 -5.73 -12.31
N VAL A 56 -3.10 -6.69 -11.45
CA VAL A 56 -3.18 -8.11 -11.83
C VAL A 56 -4.57 -8.72 -11.64
N GLU A 57 -5.42 -8.12 -10.81
CA GLU A 57 -6.80 -8.55 -10.58
C GLU A 57 -7.74 -7.38 -10.26
N PRO A 58 -9.03 -7.45 -10.64
CA PRO A 58 -9.99 -6.43 -10.26
C PRO A 58 -10.24 -6.46 -8.75
N ILE A 59 -10.60 -5.28 -8.19
CA ILE A 59 -11.05 -5.18 -6.80
C ILE A 59 -12.47 -5.73 -6.69
N ASP A 60 -12.64 -6.79 -5.92
CA ASP A 60 -13.95 -7.28 -5.49
C ASP A 60 -14.39 -6.47 -4.25
N TYR A 61 -15.15 -5.42 -4.48
CA TYR A 61 -15.61 -4.52 -3.40
C TYR A 61 -16.51 -5.22 -2.38
N ASP A 62 -17.28 -6.23 -2.77
CA ASP A 62 -18.16 -6.96 -1.83
C ASP A 62 -17.33 -7.81 -0.87
N ARG A 63 -16.22 -8.36 -1.35
CA ARG A 63 -15.25 -9.07 -0.51
C ARG A 63 -14.46 -8.10 0.36
N VAL A 64 -13.91 -7.03 -0.23
CA VAL A 64 -13.06 -6.05 0.45
C VAL A 64 -13.83 -5.33 1.56
N SER A 65 -15.11 -5.03 1.35
CA SER A 65 -15.96 -4.36 2.34
C SER A 65 -16.27 -5.17 3.59
N ARG A 66 -15.91 -6.44 3.62
CA ARG A 66 -16.05 -7.29 4.82
C ARG A 66 -14.83 -7.25 5.72
N ALA A 67 -13.75 -6.61 5.28
CA ALA A 67 -12.55 -6.45 6.08
C ALA A 67 -12.77 -5.43 7.20
N ASP A 68 -12.08 -5.63 8.31
CA ASP A 68 -12.10 -4.70 9.43
C ASP A 68 -11.28 -3.43 9.15
N VAL A 69 -10.19 -3.58 8.36
CA VAL A 69 -9.31 -2.47 7.94
C VAL A 69 -8.93 -2.66 6.47
N VAL A 70 -9.08 -1.61 5.68
CA VAL A 70 -8.60 -1.60 4.29
C VAL A 70 -7.52 -0.53 4.13
N GLY A 71 -6.31 -0.96 3.77
CA GLY A 71 -5.16 -0.08 3.54
C GLY A 71 -4.90 0.14 2.06
N LEU A 72 -4.63 1.39 1.66
CA LEU A 72 -4.21 1.74 0.31
C LEU A 72 -2.85 2.42 0.34
N THR A 73 -2.03 2.11 -0.65
CA THR A 73 -0.78 2.84 -0.93
C THR A 73 -0.76 3.26 -2.39
N GLY A 74 0.00 4.30 -2.71
CA GLY A 74 0.17 4.67 -4.10
C GLY A 74 1.13 5.82 -4.31
N MET A 75 1.62 5.87 -5.53
CA MET A 75 2.45 6.95 -6.06
C MET A 75 1.58 8.09 -6.61
N THR A 76 2.22 9.20 -6.96
CA THR A 76 1.56 10.37 -7.57
C THR A 76 0.64 10.00 -8.74
N VAL A 77 1.07 9.08 -9.58
CA VAL A 77 0.31 8.63 -10.77
C VAL A 77 -0.93 7.79 -10.40
N GLN A 78 -1.00 7.23 -9.20
CA GLN A 78 -2.13 6.43 -8.72
C GLN A 78 -3.13 7.24 -7.90
N ARG A 79 -2.85 8.52 -7.56
CA ARG A 79 -3.66 9.34 -6.65
C ARG A 79 -5.13 9.46 -7.06
N GLY A 80 -5.41 9.56 -8.36
CA GLY A 80 -6.76 9.62 -8.90
C GLY A 80 -7.53 8.33 -8.59
N ARG A 81 -6.90 7.19 -8.89
CA ARG A 81 -7.49 5.87 -8.64
C ARG A 81 -7.66 5.58 -7.15
N MET A 82 -6.69 5.97 -6.32
CA MET A 82 -6.84 5.88 -4.86
C MET A 82 -8.09 6.61 -4.38
N ARG A 83 -8.32 7.84 -4.88
CA ARG A 83 -9.49 8.64 -4.51
C ARG A 83 -10.81 7.99 -4.91
N GLU A 84 -10.87 7.36 -6.09
CA GLU A 84 -12.05 6.61 -6.53
C GLU A 84 -12.34 5.42 -5.61
N ILE A 85 -11.31 4.62 -5.29
CA ILE A 85 -11.43 3.46 -4.40
C ILE A 85 -11.89 3.90 -3.00
N LEU A 86 -11.29 4.96 -2.46
CA LEU A 86 -11.67 5.49 -1.14
C LEU A 86 -13.12 5.98 -1.09
N ARG A 87 -13.61 6.65 -2.16
CA ARG A 87 -15.02 7.06 -2.24
C ARG A 87 -15.97 5.87 -2.22
N GLU A 88 -15.65 4.83 -2.96
CA GLU A 88 -16.44 3.59 -3.00
C GLU A 88 -16.44 2.89 -1.64
N LEU A 89 -15.26 2.73 -1.01
CA LEU A 89 -15.14 2.11 0.31
C LEU A 89 -15.86 2.94 1.40
N LYS A 90 -15.74 4.25 1.35
CA LYS A 90 -16.44 5.16 2.26
C LYS A 90 -17.96 5.07 2.12
N ALA A 91 -18.47 5.01 0.89
CA ALA A 91 -19.91 4.83 0.62
C ALA A 91 -20.43 3.50 1.20
N ARG A 92 -19.56 2.50 1.37
CA ARG A 92 -19.86 1.21 1.98
C ARG A 92 -19.60 1.16 3.49
N GLY A 93 -19.17 2.26 4.10
CA GLY A 93 -18.88 2.35 5.54
C GLY A 93 -17.63 1.59 5.99
N VAL A 94 -16.68 1.34 5.08
CA VAL A 94 -15.45 0.60 5.36
C VAL A 94 -14.42 1.52 6.03
N PHE A 95 -13.79 1.03 7.10
CA PHE A 95 -12.68 1.73 7.75
C PHE A 95 -11.42 1.66 6.88
N THR A 96 -10.88 2.81 6.53
CA THR A 96 -9.80 2.91 5.55
C THR A 96 -8.57 3.64 6.08
N VAL A 97 -7.39 3.15 5.71
CA VAL A 97 -6.12 3.79 5.99
C VAL A 97 -5.35 4.03 4.69
N VAL A 98 -4.64 5.13 4.59
CA VAL A 98 -3.84 5.48 3.41
C VAL A 98 -2.40 5.81 3.78
N GLY A 99 -1.48 5.48 2.91
CA GLY A 99 -0.05 5.81 3.04
C GLY A 99 0.65 5.77 1.69
N GLY A 100 1.98 5.81 1.76
CA GLY A 100 2.83 5.73 0.58
C GLY A 100 3.30 7.10 0.08
N PRO A 101 4.10 7.12 -1.00
CA PRO A 101 4.81 8.32 -1.43
C PRO A 101 3.91 9.53 -1.66
N TRP A 102 2.74 9.35 -2.31
CA TRP A 102 1.85 10.48 -2.54
C TRP A 102 1.27 11.08 -1.25
N VAL A 103 0.88 10.26 -0.31
CA VAL A 103 0.34 10.74 0.98
C VAL A 103 1.41 11.50 1.77
N SER A 104 2.67 11.04 1.72
CA SER A 104 3.79 11.70 2.42
C SER A 104 4.10 13.09 1.87
N VAL A 105 3.84 13.33 0.58
CA VAL A 105 4.05 14.64 -0.06
C VAL A 105 2.82 15.55 0.07
N GLN A 106 1.61 14.98 0.07
CA GLN A 106 0.35 15.73 0.05
C GLN A 106 -0.67 15.07 0.98
N GLU A 107 -0.49 15.26 2.29
CA GLU A 107 -1.33 14.65 3.33
C GLU A 107 -2.83 14.94 3.17
N ASP A 108 -3.17 16.21 2.88
CA ASP A 108 -4.56 16.69 2.80
C ASP A 108 -5.32 16.22 1.56
N TYR A 109 -4.64 15.56 0.61
CA TYR A 109 -5.27 15.17 -0.66
C TYR A 109 -6.46 14.22 -0.47
N PHE A 110 -6.44 13.41 0.57
CA PHE A 110 -7.50 12.46 0.90
C PHE A 110 -8.36 12.88 2.09
N ASP A 111 -8.34 14.16 2.46
CA ASP A 111 -9.13 14.68 3.57
C ASP A 111 -10.60 14.32 3.47
N GLY A 112 -11.12 13.82 4.58
CA GLY A 112 -12.50 13.36 4.67
C GLY A 112 -12.81 12.07 3.90
N LEU A 113 -11.84 11.43 3.21
CA LEU A 113 -12.02 10.15 2.52
C LEU A 113 -11.43 8.96 3.27
N ALA A 114 -10.25 9.13 3.87
CA ALA A 114 -9.61 8.10 4.68
C ALA A 114 -9.81 8.39 6.18
N ASP A 115 -9.86 7.32 6.99
CA ASP A 115 -9.98 7.43 8.45
C ASP A 115 -8.62 7.68 9.11
N VAL A 116 -7.56 7.11 8.55
CA VAL A 116 -6.19 7.25 9.06
C VAL A 116 -5.20 7.49 7.92
N ILE A 117 -4.23 8.38 8.14
CA ILE A 117 -3.11 8.65 7.24
C ILE A 117 -1.78 8.23 7.86
N PHE A 118 -0.91 7.64 6.99
CA PHE A 118 0.47 7.30 7.31
C PHE A 118 1.41 8.16 6.47
N VAL A 119 2.29 8.89 7.14
CA VAL A 119 3.27 9.80 6.54
C VAL A 119 4.67 9.23 6.73
N GLY A 120 5.46 9.24 5.68
CA GLY A 120 6.78 8.63 5.66
C GLY A 120 6.74 7.11 5.57
N GLU A 121 7.72 6.47 6.17
CA GLU A 121 7.80 5.03 6.28
C GLU A 121 6.80 4.49 7.31
N ALA A 122 6.44 3.22 7.24
CA ALA A 122 5.38 2.67 8.08
C ALA A 122 5.82 1.48 8.95
N GLU A 123 7.10 1.15 8.96
CA GLU A 123 7.61 -0.06 9.62
C GLU A 123 7.38 -0.05 11.13
N THR A 124 7.51 1.10 11.77
CA THR A 124 7.27 1.24 13.21
C THR A 124 5.83 1.65 13.53
N THR A 125 5.23 2.43 12.62
CA THR A 125 3.90 3.01 12.85
C THR A 125 2.77 2.04 12.53
N TRP A 126 2.93 1.14 11.58
CA TRP A 126 1.91 0.16 11.21
C TRP A 126 1.58 -0.83 12.35
N PRO A 127 2.55 -1.53 12.97
CA PRO A 127 2.25 -2.40 14.11
C PRO A 127 1.65 -1.64 15.29
N ARG A 128 2.14 -0.43 15.56
CA ARG A 128 1.61 0.46 16.60
C ARG A 128 0.16 0.85 16.33
N PHE A 129 -0.17 1.22 15.09
CA PHE A 129 -1.54 1.52 14.70
C PHE A 129 -2.46 0.34 14.96
N LEU A 130 -2.09 -0.87 14.55
CA LEU A 130 -2.91 -2.07 14.73
C LEU A 130 -3.16 -2.39 16.22
N ASP A 131 -2.15 -2.20 17.07
CA ASP A 131 -2.29 -2.34 18.51
C ASP A 131 -3.22 -1.26 19.09
N GLU A 132 -3.04 0.01 18.73
CA GLU A 132 -3.91 1.11 19.16
C GLU A 132 -5.34 0.95 18.61
N TRP A 133 -5.50 0.52 17.35
CA TRP A 133 -6.79 0.28 16.70
C TRP A 133 -7.58 -0.84 17.40
N THR A 134 -6.91 -1.94 17.72
CA THR A 134 -7.52 -3.07 18.43
C THR A 134 -8.06 -2.66 19.81
N ARG A 135 -7.45 -1.66 20.43
CA ARG A 135 -7.89 -1.09 21.72
C ARG A 135 -8.88 0.08 21.59
N GLY A 136 -9.25 0.46 20.37
CA GLY A 136 -10.11 1.62 20.11
C GLY A 136 -9.45 2.97 20.41
N ALA A 137 -8.12 3.03 20.43
CA ALA A 137 -7.32 4.21 20.81
C ALA A 137 -6.43 4.74 19.68
N HIS A 138 -6.72 4.32 18.42
CA HIS A 138 -5.97 4.75 17.26
C HIS A 138 -6.10 6.25 16.99
N ARG A 139 -5.07 6.80 16.35
CA ARG A 139 -5.00 8.19 15.91
C ARG A 139 -5.44 8.31 14.46
N ARG A 140 -5.72 9.53 14.03
CA ARG A 140 -6.03 9.83 12.62
C ARG A 140 -4.77 9.97 11.75
N ARG A 141 -3.60 10.21 12.37
CA ARG A 141 -2.33 10.43 11.70
C ARG A 141 -1.20 9.70 12.41
N TYR A 142 -0.43 8.97 11.63
CA TYR A 142 0.82 8.32 12.06
C TYR A 142 1.95 8.82 11.17
N GLU A 143 3.08 9.16 11.77
CA GLU A 143 4.26 9.62 11.07
C GLU A 143 5.48 8.88 11.59
N GLN A 144 6.31 8.41 10.67
CA GLN A 144 7.63 7.90 10.95
C GLN A 144 8.65 8.86 10.33
N THR A 145 9.39 9.57 11.19
CA THR A 145 10.43 10.52 10.79
C THR A 145 11.81 9.87 10.72
N GLU A 146 11.99 8.76 11.43
CA GLU A 146 13.26 8.04 11.48
C GLU A 146 13.34 7.06 10.31
N GLN A 147 14.53 6.98 9.72
CA GLN A 147 14.79 6.00 8.67
C GLN A 147 14.72 4.58 9.22
N THR A 148 14.15 3.69 8.46
CA THR A 148 14.07 2.27 8.81
C THR A 148 15.44 1.60 8.69
N ASP A 149 15.86 0.92 9.75
CA ASP A 149 17.03 0.02 9.69
C ASP A 149 16.67 -1.22 8.84
N MET A 150 17.13 -1.22 7.60
CA MET A 150 16.85 -2.29 6.63
C MET A 150 17.37 -3.66 7.07
N THR A 151 18.30 -3.74 8.03
CA THR A 151 18.80 -5.01 8.57
C THR A 151 17.79 -5.70 9.51
N ARG A 152 16.81 -4.95 9.99
CA ARG A 152 15.76 -5.42 10.92
C ARG A 152 14.42 -5.67 10.26
N VAL A 153 14.31 -5.37 8.97
CA VAL A 153 13.06 -5.53 8.24
C VAL A 153 12.80 -7.02 8.01
N PRO A 154 11.60 -7.53 8.27
CA PRO A 154 11.26 -8.93 8.00
C PRO A 154 11.22 -9.21 6.50
N VAL A 155 11.34 -10.48 6.14
CA VAL A 155 11.15 -10.90 4.73
C VAL A 155 9.72 -10.61 4.33
N PRO A 156 9.52 -9.83 3.23
CA PRO A 156 8.17 -9.50 2.77
C PRO A 156 7.35 -10.73 2.37
N ARG A 157 6.05 -10.70 2.65
CA ARG A 157 5.09 -11.78 2.38
C ARG A 157 4.69 -11.82 0.90
N TYR A 158 5.65 -12.08 0.01
CA TYR A 158 5.38 -12.24 -1.42
C TYR A 158 4.47 -13.44 -1.75
N ASP A 159 4.33 -14.38 -0.82
CA ASP A 159 3.38 -15.49 -0.90
C ASP A 159 1.91 -15.03 -0.97
N LEU A 160 1.62 -13.79 -0.55
CA LEU A 160 0.29 -13.18 -0.65
C LEU A 160 0.02 -12.54 -2.03
N LEU A 161 1.01 -12.48 -2.90
CA LEU A 161 0.87 -11.94 -4.26
C LEU A 161 0.67 -13.06 -5.28
N LYS A 162 0.04 -12.72 -6.39
CA LYS A 162 -0.07 -13.59 -7.57
C LYS A 162 1.23 -13.53 -8.38
N VAL A 163 2.35 -14.02 -7.82
CA VAL A 163 3.71 -13.84 -8.35
C VAL A 163 3.86 -14.23 -9.81
N LYS A 164 3.05 -15.18 -10.30
CA LYS A 164 3.07 -15.61 -11.71
C LYS A 164 2.57 -14.56 -12.69
N GLU A 165 1.84 -13.56 -12.23
CA GLU A 165 1.26 -12.50 -13.07
C GLU A 165 2.26 -11.35 -13.34
N TYR A 166 3.39 -11.31 -12.63
CA TYR A 166 4.42 -10.28 -12.81
C TYR A 166 5.55 -10.75 -13.73
N LEU A 167 6.12 -9.80 -14.49
CA LEU A 167 7.24 -10.08 -15.38
C LEU A 167 8.54 -10.24 -14.60
N PHE A 168 8.78 -9.35 -13.62
CA PHE A 168 9.98 -9.36 -12.80
C PHE A 168 9.63 -9.48 -11.32
N GLY A 169 10.61 -9.88 -10.50
CA GLY A 169 10.58 -9.73 -9.04
C GLY A 169 11.14 -8.37 -8.61
N SER A 170 10.83 -7.97 -7.38
CA SER A 170 11.37 -6.75 -6.78
C SER A 170 11.99 -7.08 -5.42
N ILE A 171 13.23 -6.67 -5.19
CA ILE A 171 13.92 -6.78 -3.90
C ILE A 171 14.41 -5.38 -3.55
N GLN A 172 14.03 -4.89 -2.37
CA GLN A 172 14.51 -3.62 -1.86
C GLN A 172 15.79 -3.83 -1.06
N PHE A 173 16.89 -3.28 -1.54
CA PHE A 173 18.21 -3.39 -0.90
C PHE A 173 18.52 -2.18 -0.01
N SER A 174 18.10 -0.99 -0.42
CA SER A 174 18.33 0.27 0.30
C SER A 174 17.16 1.22 0.11
N ARG A 175 17.12 2.28 0.91
CA ARG A 175 16.18 3.40 0.79
C ARG A 175 16.93 4.71 0.82
N GLY A 176 16.27 5.75 0.28
CA GLY A 176 16.81 7.09 0.20
C GLY A 176 17.83 7.25 -0.93
N CYS A 177 18.26 8.46 -1.11
CA CYS A 177 19.23 8.87 -2.12
C CYS A 177 20.25 9.82 -1.48
N PRO A 178 21.56 9.69 -1.77
CA PRO A 178 22.58 10.60 -1.22
C PRO A 178 22.60 11.98 -1.91
N PHE A 179 21.79 12.17 -2.96
CA PHE A 179 21.73 13.41 -3.70
C PHE A 179 20.51 14.24 -3.31
N GLN A 180 20.64 15.57 -3.41
CA GLN A 180 19.58 16.54 -3.13
C GLN A 180 19.18 17.23 -4.43
N CYS A 181 18.44 16.55 -5.29
CA CYS A 181 17.94 17.13 -6.54
C CYS A 181 16.72 18.02 -6.26
N GLU A 182 16.67 19.23 -6.82
CA GLU A 182 15.59 20.22 -6.59
C GLU A 182 14.17 19.71 -6.94
N PHE A 183 14.07 18.69 -7.78
CA PHE A 183 12.80 18.12 -8.25
C PHE A 183 12.46 16.77 -7.59
N CYS A 184 13.19 16.34 -6.57
CA CYS A 184 13.08 15.00 -6.01
C CYS A 184 12.69 15.05 -4.53
N ASP A 185 11.70 14.27 -4.13
CA ASP A 185 11.19 14.20 -2.76
C ASP A 185 11.74 12.96 -1.98
N ILE A 186 12.85 12.37 -2.46
CA ILE A 186 13.49 11.20 -1.83
C ILE A 186 14.63 11.65 -0.93
#